data_2b2da8355516d6c122023d6d44bd534b
#
_entry.id   2b2da8355516d6c122023d6d44bd534b
#
_cell.length_a   1.000
_cell.length_b   1.000
_cell.length_c   1.000
_cell.angle_alpha   90.00
_cell.angle_beta   90.00
_cell.angle_gamma   90.00
#
_symmetry.space_group_name_H-M   'P 1'
#
loop_
_entity.id
_entity.type
_entity.pdbx_description
1 polymer ?
#
loop_
_entity_poly.entity_id
_entity_poly.type
_entity_poly.pdbx_seq_one_letter_code
_entity_poly.pdbx_strand_id
1 'polypeptide(L)'
;AFTPKITNKKNKEDFKRRSILLNRGQWLKGPPKVLSEIPVMGGAAIFLKKTIFSKVGGFDENIFLYHEDDDLSLRLKNTVGPLMYCPQANVIHEGGNSSLRNPKTAVLKGFHMGKSRVYAMKKYKINNYKVRCLLFAIIQLMSIEMLFSKRKRAKYLAFFKGVKEELKEDKV
;
A
#
# COMPACT_ATOMS: atom_id res chain seq x y z
N ALA A 1 -4.88 -0.12 17.56
CA ALA A 1 -3.57 -0.18 16.90
C ALA A 1 -2.99 1.22 16.78
N PHE A 2 -1.64 1.33 16.78
CA PHE A 2 -0.94 2.60 16.73
C PHE A 2 0.11 2.60 15.64
N THR A 3 0.33 3.77 15.02
CA THR A 3 1.50 4.05 14.20
C THR A 3 2.19 5.32 14.71
N PRO A 4 3.53 5.34 14.87
CA PRO A 4 4.27 6.52 15.28
C PRO A 4 4.45 7.48 14.12
N LYS A 5 5.01 8.64 14.40
CA LYS A 5 5.64 9.49 13.39
C LYS A 5 6.80 8.74 12.75
N ILE A 6 6.80 8.66 11.43
CA ILE A 6 7.87 8.01 10.67
C ILE A 6 8.65 9.08 9.95
N THR A 7 9.96 9.11 10.15
CA THR A 7 10.87 10.06 9.49
C THR A 7 11.99 9.30 8.78
N ASN A 8 12.58 9.92 7.76
CA ASN A 8 13.84 9.44 7.22
C ASN A 8 15.04 10.10 7.94
N LYS A 9 16.27 9.70 7.62
CA LYS A 9 17.52 10.32 8.18
C LYS A 9 17.63 11.83 7.98
N LYS A 10 16.87 12.39 7.03
CA LYS A 10 16.82 13.85 6.78
C LYS A 10 15.66 14.52 7.51
N ASN A 11 15.07 13.88 8.52
CA ASN A 11 13.89 14.32 9.26
C ASN A 11 12.66 14.62 8.41
N LYS A 12 12.63 14.12 7.15
CA LYS A 12 11.44 14.24 6.32
C LYS A 12 10.44 13.20 6.77
N GLU A 13 9.23 13.65 7.11
CA GLU A 13 8.14 12.80 7.54
C GLU A 13 7.55 12.00 6.37
N ASP A 14 7.35 10.70 6.59
CA ASP A 14 6.64 9.79 5.69
C ASP A 14 5.31 9.39 6.35
N PHE A 15 4.23 10.01 5.91
CA PHE A 15 2.89 9.79 6.45
C PHE A 15 1.93 9.30 5.37
N LYS A 16 1.28 8.18 5.64
CA LYS A 16 0.29 7.60 4.72
C LYS A 16 -1.05 8.33 4.82
N ARG A 17 -1.27 9.28 3.92
CA ARG A 17 -2.46 10.13 3.91
C ARG A 17 -3.68 9.53 3.24
N ARG A 18 -3.50 8.53 2.39
CA ARG A 18 -4.53 8.00 1.48
C ARG A 18 -4.33 6.52 1.17
N SER A 19 -5.41 5.84 0.88
CA SER A 19 -5.42 4.48 0.33
C SER A 19 -6.34 4.41 -0.89
N ILE A 20 -6.06 3.47 -1.78
CA ILE A 20 -6.96 3.16 -2.91
C ILE A 20 -8.24 2.46 -2.46
N LEU A 21 -8.25 1.93 -1.25
CA LEU A 21 -9.37 1.22 -0.64
C LEU A 21 -10.34 2.15 0.11
N LEU A 22 -9.99 3.44 0.18
CA LEU A 22 -10.79 4.47 0.85
C LEU A 22 -11.41 5.44 -0.16
N ASN A 23 -12.55 6.01 0.21
CA ASN A 23 -13.14 7.14 -0.50
C ASN A 23 -12.28 8.39 -0.32
N ARG A 24 -12.28 9.29 -1.31
CA ARG A 24 -11.46 10.52 -1.26
C ARG A 24 -11.76 11.41 -0.06
N GLY A 25 -13.01 11.44 0.42
CA GLY A 25 -13.40 12.18 1.62
C GLY A 25 -12.76 11.69 2.92
N GLN A 26 -12.25 10.46 2.93
CA GLN A 26 -11.55 9.87 4.08
C GLN A 26 -10.03 10.15 4.05
N TRP A 27 -9.52 10.80 3.00
CA TRP A 27 -8.08 11.09 2.88
C TRP A 27 -7.70 12.27 3.75
N LEU A 28 -6.56 12.18 4.39
CA LEU A 28 -6.02 13.27 5.20
C LEU A 28 -5.20 14.24 4.35
N LYS A 29 -5.23 15.51 4.71
CA LYS A 29 -4.41 16.56 4.04
C LYS A 29 -2.93 16.43 4.44
N GLY A 30 -2.65 15.98 5.66
CA GLY A 30 -1.30 15.80 6.21
C GLY A 30 -1.33 15.02 7.52
N PRO A 31 -0.17 14.84 8.17
CA PRO A 31 -0.10 14.18 9.47
C PRO A 31 -0.76 15.02 10.57
N PRO A 32 -1.50 14.42 11.50
CA PRO A 32 -2.00 15.09 12.68
C PRO A 32 -0.84 15.58 13.58
N LYS A 33 -1.06 16.69 14.30
CA LYS A 33 -0.07 17.25 15.24
C LYS A 33 -0.18 16.68 16.65
N VAL A 34 -1.31 16.05 16.95
CA VAL A 34 -1.62 15.43 18.27
C VAL A 34 -2.07 13.99 18.04
N LEU A 35 -2.14 13.21 19.11
CA LEU A 35 -2.69 11.86 19.07
C LEU A 35 -4.08 11.90 18.44
N SER A 36 -4.25 11.22 17.32
CA SER A 36 -5.46 11.32 16.51
C SER A 36 -5.80 10.00 15.82
N GLU A 37 -7.08 9.79 15.57
CA GLU A 37 -7.54 8.69 14.71
C GLU A 37 -7.15 8.97 13.26
N ILE A 38 -6.72 7.92 12.57
CA ILE A 38 -6.36 7.94 11.16
C ILE A 38 -7.07 6.82 10.38
N PRO A 39 -7.30 7.00 9.07
CA PRO A 39 -8.04 6.02 8.28
C PRO A 39 -7.21 4.76 7.93
N VAL A 40 -5.91 4.88 7.77
CA VAL A 40 -4.97 3.79 7.43
C VAL A 40 -3.60 4.05 8.03
N MET A 41 -2.86 2.98 8.32
CA MET A 41 -1.49 3.02 8.79
C MET A 41 -0.53 2.69 7.65
N GLY A 42 0.70 3.21 7.70
CA GLY A 42 1.79 2.79 6.82
C GLY A 42 2.52 1.57 7.39
N GLY A 43 2.88 0.63 6.53
CA GLY A 43 3.52 -0.64 6.93
C GLY A 43 4.92 -0.52 7.52
N ALA A 44 5.52 0.67 7.55
CA ALA A 44 6.87 0.85 8.10
C ALA A 44 6.96 0.65 9.62
N ALA A 45 5.89 1.00 10.37
CA ALA A 45 5.82 0.76 11.81
C ALA A 45 4.36 0.72 12.26
N ILE A 46 3.93 -0.45 12.74
CA ILE A 46 2.59 -0.69 13.30
C ILE A 46 2.76 -1.37 14.65
N PHE A 47 2.14 -0.81 15.69
CA PHE A 47 2.14 -1.36 17.04
C PHE A 47 0.74 -1.83 17.43
N LEU A 48 0.63 -3.09 17.76
CA LEU A 48 -0.60 -3.70 18.25
C LEU A 48 -0.30 -4.94 19.12
N LYS A 49 -1.26 -5.35 19.95
CA LYS A 49 -1.13 -6.59 20.73
C LYS A 49 -1.15 -7.80 19.80
N LYS A 50 -0.30 -8.81 20.07
CA LYS A 50 -0.28 -10.06 19.31
C LYS A 50 -1.66 -10.72 19.25
N THR A 51 -2.40 -10.71 20.34
CA THR A 51 -3.77 -11.25 20.41
C THR A 51 -4.73 -10.56 19.43
N ILE A 52 -4.58 -9.23 19.24
CA ILE A 52 -5.36 -8.48 18.27
C ILE A 52 -4.94 -8.85 16.84
N PHE A 53 -3.63 -8.95 16.57
CA PHE A 53 -3.11 -9.36 15.26
C PHE A 53 -3.64 -10.74 14.87
N SER A 54 -3.60 -11.71 15.80
CA SER A 54 -4.17 -13.05 15.58
C SER A 54 -5.69 -13.01 15.39
N LYS A 55 -6.41 -12.20 16.18
CA LYS A 55 -7.87 -12.07 16.07
C LYS A 55 -8.33 -11.57 14.69
N VAL A 56 -7.59 -10.69 14.06
CA VAL A 56 -7.90 -10.20 12.69
C VAL A 56 -7.33 -11.09 11.59
N GLY A 57 -6.68 -12.21 11.94
CA GLY A 57 -6.14 -13.17 10.97
C GLY A 57 -4.79 -12.79 10.36
N GLY A 58 -4.02 -11.91 11.01
CA GLY A 58 -2.68 -11.53 10.51
C GLY A 58 -2.70 -10.73 9.22
N PHE A 59 -1.64 -10.84 8.41
CA PHE A 59 -1.63 -10.33 7.03
C PHE A 59 -2.38 -11.30 6.10
N ASP A 60 -3.05 -10.76 5.08
CA ASP A 60 -3.71 -11.58 4.06
C ASP A 60 -2.64 -12.16 3.11
N GLU A 61 -2.50 -13.49 3.09
CA GLU A 61 -1.48 -14.20 2.30
C GLU A 61 -1.65 -14.02 0.78
N ASN A 62 -2.85 -13.65 0.32
CA ASN A 62 -3.10 -13.33 -1.08
C ASN A 62 -2.53 -11.96 -1.49
N ILE A 63 -2.10 -11.14 -0.52
CA ILE A 63 -1.46 -9.85 -0.74
C ILE A 63 0.04 -9.99 -0.44
N PHE A 64 0.81 -10.47 -1.43
CA PHE A 64 2.24 -10.71 -1.23
C PHE A 64 3.04 -9.41 -1.02
N LEU A 65 2.70 -8.31 -1.70
CA LEU A 65 3.48 -7.08 -1.65
C LEU A 65 2.64 -5.86 -2.03
N TYR A 66 2.67 -4.83 -1.19
CA TYR A 66 1.87 -3.60 -1.25
C TYR A 66 0.37 -3.84 -1.03
N HIS A 67 -0.26 -2.90 -0.35
CA HIS A 67 -1.66 -2.92 0.11
C HIS A 67 -1.94 -3.89 1.28
N GLU A 68 -0.95 -4.65 1.76
CA GLU A 68 -1.06 -5.47 2.97
C GLU A 68 -1.33 -4.62 4.23
N ASP A 69 -0.73 -3.44 4.29
CA ASP A 69 -0.93 -2.48 5.37
C ASP A 69 -2.29 -1.76 5.27
N ASP A 70 -2.77 -1.48 4.06
CA ASP A 70 -4.12 -0.99 3.81
C ASP A 70 -5.17 -2.00 4.26
N ASP A 71 -5.02 -3.25 3.83
CA ASP A 71 -5.91 -4.36 4.18
C ASP A 71 -5.95 -4.60 5.69
N LEU A 72 -4.78 -4.72 6.33
CA LEU A 72 -4.68 -4.89 7.78
C LEU A 72 -5.33 -3.71 8.52
N SER A 73 -5.10 -2.48 8.07
CA SER A 73 -5.69 -1.28 8.65
C SER A 73 -7.22 -1.34 8.64
N LEU A 74 -7.82 -1.70 7.50
CA LEU A 74 -9.27 -1.78 7.38
C LEU A 74 -9.85 -2.91 8.23
N ARG A 75 -9.21 -4.09 8.28
CA ARG A 75 -9.66 -5.19 9.14
C ARG A 75 -9.58 -4.83 10.62
N LEU A 76 -8.49 -4.20 11.05
CA LEU A 76 -8.32 -3.72 12.42
C LEU A 76 -9.42 -2.71 12.79
N LYS A 77 -9.63 -1.71 11.93
CA LYS A 77 -10.65 -0.67 12.16
C LYS A 77 -12.06 -1.27 12.29
N ASN A 78 -12.40 -2.21 11.43
CA ASN A 78 -13.75 -2.81 11.41
C ASN A 78 -13.99 -3.82 12.53
N THR A 79 -12.94 -4.48 13.03
CA THR A 79 -13.08 -5.61 13.99
C THR A 79 -12.74 -5.21 15.42
N VAL A 80 -11.84 -4.24 15.59
CA VAL A 80 -11.25 -3.94 16.91
C VAL A 80 -11.52 -2.51 17.34
N GLY A 81 -11.42 -1.54 16.41
CA GLY A 81 -11.63 -0.13 16.71
C GLY A 81 -10.58 0.80 16.08
N PRO A 82 -10.44 2.02 16.56
CA PRO A 82 -9.71 3.07 15.87
C PRO A 82 -8.24 2.77 15.69
N LEU A 83 -7.71 3.29 14.59
CA LEU A 83 -6.28 3.33 14.30
C LEU A 83 -5.74 4.68 14.76
N MET A 84 -4.70 4.68 15.59
CA MET A 84 -4.20 5.91 16.21
C MET A 84 -2.82 6.28 15.65
N TYR A 85 -2.65 7.54 15.32
CA TYR A 85 -1.35 8.14 15.01
C TYR A 85 -0.79 8.84 16.25
N CYS A 86 0.43 8.48 16.63
CA CYS A 86 1.13 9.03 17.79
C CYS A 86 2.35 9.87 17.35
N PRO A 87 2.20 11.19 17.18
CA PRO A 87 3.30 12.06 16.73
C PRO A 87 4.42 12.23 17.75
N GLN A 88 4.19 11.93 19.04
CA GLN A 88 5.18 11.98 20.10
C GLN A 88 6.19 10.84 20.03
N ALA A 89 5.80 9.69 19.47
CA ALA A 89 6.71 8.59 19.19
C ALA A 89 7.29 8.77 17.78
N ASN A 90 8.61 8.67 17.63
CA ASN A 90 9.28 8.81 16.34
C ASN A 90 10.09 7.55 15.99
N VAL A 91 9.94 7.09 14.76
CA VAL A 91 10.69 5.97 14.17
C VAL A 91 11.40 6.46 12.92
N ILE A 92 12.70 6.19 12.82
CA ILE A 92 13.47 6.48 11.61
C ILE A 92 13.38 5.27 10.68
N HIS A 93 12.81 5.48 9.50
CA HIS A 93 12.69 4.47 8.46
C HIS A 93 13.35 4.90 7.16
N GLU A 94 14.35 4.13 6.72
CA GLU A 94 15.01 4.34 5.44
C GLU A 94 14.35 3.50 4.35
N GLY A 95 13.32 4.06 3.76
CA GLY A 95 12.60 3.41 2.67
C GLY A 95 13.52 3.00 1.51
N GLY A 96 13.27 1.81 0.97
CA GLY A 96 13.93 1.32 -0.23
C GLY A 96 15.27 0.61 -0.04
N ASN A 97 15.71 0.37 1.22
CA ASN A 97 16.96 -0.35 1.53
C ASN A 97 16.77 -1.85 1.76
N SER A 98 15.53 -2.33 1.87
CA SER A 98 15.20 -3.75 2.08
C SER A 98 15.47 -4.65 0.87
N SER A 99 15.79 -4.09 -0.29
CA SER A 99 16.05 -4.86 -1.51
C SER A 99 16.91 -4.09 -2.51
N LEU A 100 17.70 -4.83 -3.31
CA LEU A 100 18.54 -4.25 -4.33
C LEU A 100 17.74 -3.44 -5.36
N ARG A 101 18.26 -2.27 -5.74
CA ARG A 101 17.67 -1.40 -6.77
C ARG A 101 18.10 -1.82 -8.18
N ASN A 102 17.66 -2.98 -8.66
CA ASN A 102 17.95 -3.50 -9.98
C ASN A 102 16.66 -3.81 -10.77
N PRO A 103 16.76 -4.08 -12.10
CA PRO A 103 15.60 -4.42 -12.91
C PRO A 103 14.85 -5.68 -12.46
N LYS A 104 15.55 -6.72 -11.99
CA LYS A 104 14.92 -7.97 -11.52
C LYS A 104 13.99 -7.70 -10.33
N THR A 105 14.49 -7.00 -9.31
CA THR A 105 13.68 -6.58 -8.16
C THR A 105 12.53 -5.67 -8.57
N ALA A 106 12.74 -4.79 -9.56
CA ALA A 106 11.69 -3.91 -10.07
C ALA A 106 10.58 -4.69 -10.78
N VAL A 107 10.91 -5.74 -11.53
CA VAL A 107 9.94 -6.65 -12.16
C VAL A 107 9.12 -7.37 -11.09
N LEU A 108 9.77 -8.02 -10.11
CA LEU A 108 9.09 -8.72 -9.03
C LEU A 108 8.12 -7.79 -8.29
N LYS A 109 8.62 -6.63 -7.84
CA LYS A 109 7.79 -5.64 -7.13
C LYS A 109 6.65 -5.12 -8.01
N GLY A 110 6.92 -4.80 -9.28
CA GLY A 110 5.89 -4.32 -10.20
C GLY A 110 4.78 -5.34 -10.39
N PHE A 111 5.13 -6.58 -10.67
CA PHE A 111 4.18 -7.67 -10.88
C PHE A 111 3.24 -7.87 -9.68
N HIS A 112 3.80 -8.05 -8.50
CA HIS A 112 2.99 -8.24 -7.29
C HIS A 112 2.20 -7.00 -6.88
N MET A 113 2.72 -5.79 -7.10
CA MET A 113 1.93 -4.56 -6.93
C MET A 113 0.68 -4.55 -7.80
N GLY A 114 0.79 -5.04 -9.04
CA GLY A 114 -0.34 -5.14 -9.97
C GLY A 114 -1.39 -6.14 -9.48
N LYS A 115 -0.97 -7.35 -9.11
CA LYS A 115 -1.85 -8.39 -8.55
C LYS A 115 -2.53 -7.91 -7.26
N SER A 116 -1.74 -7.49 -6.28
CA SER A 116 -2.25 -7.01 -4.99
C SER A 116 -3.25 -5.86 -5.12
N ARG A 117 -3.01 -4.94 -6.07
CA ARG A 117 -3.94 -3.84 -6.33
C ARG A 117 -5.32 -4.32 -6.79
N VAL A 118 -5.36 -5.24 -7.75
CA VAL A 118 -6.62 -5.80 -8.26
C VAL A 118 -7.32 -6.58 -7.16
N TYR A 119 -6.60 -7.51 -6.52
CA TYR A 119 -7.13 -8.33 -5.45
C TYR A 119 -7.72 -7.48 -4.31
N ALA A 120 -6.96 -6.53 -3.78
CA ALA A 120 -7.42 -5.68 -2.69
C ALA A 120 -8.65 -4.86 -3.08
N MET A 121 -8.66 -4.24 -4.26
CA MET A 121 -9.82 -3.46 -4.72
C MET A 121 -11.05 -4.34 -4.95
N LYS A 122 -10.89 -5.58 -5.40
CA LYS A 122 -11.98 -6.57 -5.52
C LYS A 122 -12.51 -6.97 -4.14
N LYS A 123 -11.62 -7.37 -3.21
CA LYS A 123 -11.95 -7.76 -1.84
C LYS A 123 -12.81 -6.71 -1.13
N TYR A 124 -12.49 -5.44 -1.31
CA TYR A 124 -13.22 -4.32 -0.72
C TYR A 124 -14.33 -3.75 -1.63
N LYS A 125 -14.72 -4.45 -2.67
CA LYS A 125 -15.82 -4.11 -3.59
C LYS A 125 -15.75 -2.67 -4.12
N ILE A 126 -14.53 -2.22 -4.45
CA ILE A 126 -14.33 -0.87 -4.98
C ILE A 126 -14.97 -0.76 -6.36
N ASN A 127 -15.86 0.21 -6.54
CA ASN A 127 -16.58 0.41 -7.79
C ASN A 127 -15.62 0.57 -8.98
N ASN A 128 -15.95 -0.13 -10.08
CA ASN A 128 -15.19 -0.09 -11.33
C ASN A 128 -13.70 -0.46 -11.17
N TYR A 129 -13.35 -1.33 -10.19
CA TYR A 129 -11.97 -1.67 -9.88
C TYR A 129 -11.18 -2.18 -11.09
N LYS A 130 -11.81 -2.98 -11.96
CA LYS A 130 -11.17 -3.49 -13.19
C LYS A 130 -10.69 -2.36 -14.10
N VAL A 131 -11.60 -1.42 -14.41
CA VAL A 131 -11.29 -0.25 -15.25
C VAL A 131 -10.24 0.64 -14.57
N ARG A 132 -10.39 0.90 -13.28
CA ARG A 132 -9.45 1.74 -12.50
C ARG A 132 -8.04 1.14 -12.47
N CYS A 133 -7.91 -0.18 -12.32
CA CYS A 133 -6.61 -0.85 -12.33
C CYS A 133 -5.97 -0.82 -13.71
N LEU A 134 -6.73 -1.08 -14.78
CA LEU A 134 -6.25 -1.02 -16.16
C LEU A 134 -5.83 0.39 -16.57
N LEU A 135 -6.67 1.39 -16.33
CA LEU A 135 -6.33 2.78 -16.62
C LEU A 135 -5.07 3.24 -15.88
N PHE A 136 -4.94 2.90 -14.60
CA PHE A 136 -3.74 3.24 -13.85
C PHE A 136 -2.48 2.57 -14.42
N ALA A 137 -2.58 1.32 -14.85
CA ALA A 137 -1.48 0.60 -15.48
C ALA A 137 -1.10 1.24 -16.83
N ILE A 138 -2.08 1.62 -17.66
CA ILE A 138 -1.87 2.30 -18.95
C ILE A 138 -1.19 3.66 -18.73
N ILE A 139 -1.68 4.47 -17.78
CA ILE A 139 -1.07 5.77 -17.46
C ILE A 139 0.40 5.61 -17.05
N GLN A 140 0.75 4.56 -16.30
CA GLN A 140 2.14 4.27 -15.97
C GLN A 140 2.98 3.94 -17.21
N LEU A 141 2.43 3.18 -18.17
CA LEU A 141 3.10 2.86 -19.43
C LEU A 141 3.31 4.10 -20.32
N MET A 142 2.44 5.10 -20.22
CA MET A 142 2.55 6.37 -20.94
C MET A 142 3.45 7.38 -20.24
N SER A 143 4.00 7.06 -19.07
CA SER A 143 4.84 8.02 -18.33
C SER A 143 6.18 8.25 -19.01
N ILE A 144 6.68 9.48 -18.95
CA ILE A 144 8.00 9.86 -19.49
C ILE A 144 9.15 9.03 -18.91
N GLU A 145 8.98 8.49 -17.71
CA GLU A 145 9.96 7.62 -17.06
C GLU A 145 10.19 6.30 -17.81
N MET A 146 9.24 5.87 -18.63
CA MET A 146 9.38 4.72 -19.53
C MET A 146 10.49 4.93 -20.56
N LEU A 147 10.72 6.16 -20.99
CA LEU A 147 11.72 6.49 -22.00
C LEU A 147 13.13 6.46 -21.41
N PHE A 148 13.32 6.98 -20.21
CA PHE A 148 14.63 7.28 -19.64
C PHE A 148 15.13 6.29 -18.59
N SER A 149 14.28 5.36 -18.09
CA SER A 149 14.66 4.45 -17.02
C SER A 149 14.35 2.98 -17.33
N LYS A 150 15.38 2.20 -17.66
CA LYS A 150 15.26 0.74 -17.85
C LYS A 150 14.56 0.05 -16.66
N ARG A 151 14.89 0.47 -15.43
CA ARG A 151 14.31 -0.08 -14.20
C ARG A 151 12.82 0.25 -14.07
N LYS A 152 12.40 1.50 -14.35
CA LYS A 152 10.99 1.89 -14.28
C LYS A 152 10.19 1.25 -15.41
N ARG A 153 10.75 1.18 -16.61
CA ARG A 153 10.16 0.42 -17.74
C ARG A 153 9.84 -1.02 -17.33
N ALA A 154 10.85 -1.73 -16.81
CA ALA A 154 10.69 -3.10 -16.34
C ALA A 154 9.59 -3.22 -15.26
N LYS A 155 9.54 -2.26 -14.30
CA LYS A 155 8.51 -2.21 -13.25
C LYS A 155 7.11 -2.02 -13.81
N TYR A 156 6.91 -1.06 -14.73
CA TYR A 156 5.58 -0.71 -15.23
C TYR A 156 5.01 -1.78 -16.16
N LEU A 157 5.87 -2.38 -17.00
CA LEU A 157 5.47 -3.54 -17.81
C LEU A 157 5.07 -4.74 -16.94
N ALA A 158 5.84 -5.01 -15.89
CA ALA A 158 5.52 -6.07 -14.93
C ALA A 158 4.24 -5.77 -14.14
N PHE A 159 4.02 -4.51 -13.74
CA PHE A 159 2.78 -4.09 -13.10
C PHE A 159 1.55 -4.32 -14.00
N PHE A 160 1.63 -3.91 -15.26
CA PHE A 160 0.55 -4.17 -16.22
C PHE A 160 0.30 -5.66 -16.41
N LYS A 161 1.37 -6.48 -16.48
CA LYS A 161 1.24 -7.95 -16.54
C LYS A 161 0.52 -8.49 -15.30
N GLY A 162 0.92 -8.07 -14.09
CA GLY A 162 0.27 -8.48 -12.85
C GLY A 162 -1.21 -8.11 -12.78
N VAL A 163 -1.57 -6.90 -13.21
CA VAL A 163 -2.98 -6.48 -13.32
C VAL A 163 -3.75 -7.40 -14.28
N LYS A 164 -3.20 -7.67 -15.47
CA LYS A 164 -3.89 -8.53 -16.47
C LYS A 164 -4.06 -9.96 -15.98
N GLU A 165 -3.07 -10.50 -15.28
CA GLU A 165 -3.09 -11.87 -14.77
C GLU A 165 -4.20 -12.02 -13.71
N GLU A 166 -4.20 -11.15 -12.70
CA GLU A 166 -5.22 -11.19 -11.65
C GLU A 166 -6.64 -10.97 -12.18
N LEU A 167 -6.82 -10.10 -13.19
CA LEU A 167 -8.12 -9.90 -13.82
C LEU A 167 -8.60 -11.10 -14.67
N LYS A 168 -7.70 -12.00 -15.10
CA LYS A 168 -8.07 -13.26 -15.77
C LYS A 168 -8.54 -14.30 -14.75
N GLU A 169 -7.85 -14.42 -13.62
CA GLU A 169 -8.25 -15.32 -12.53
C GLU A 169 -9.65 -15.00 -11.99
N ASP A 170 -10.10 -13.76 -12.16
CA ASP A 170 -11.47 -13.30 -11.84
C ASP A 170 -12.60 -13.84 -12.76
N LYS A 171 -12.26 -14.51 -13.86
CA LYS A 171 -13.25 -15.00 -14.84
C LYS A 171 -13.56 -16.48 -14.69
N VAL A 172 -12.85 -17.17 -13.80
CA VAL A 172 -13.04 -18.58 -13.42
C VAL A 172 -13.79 -18.66 -12.11
#